data_6b2f35601916fc0038cfa12dc45f007a
#
_entry.id   6b2f35601916fc0038cfa12dc45f007a
#
_cell.length_a   1.000
_cell.length_b   1.000
_cell.length_c   1.000
_cell.angle_alpha   90.00
_cell.angle_beta   90.00
_cell.angle_gamma   90.00
#
_symmetry.space_group_name_H-M   'P 1'
#
loop_
_entity.id
_entity.type
_entity.pdbx_description
1 polymer ?
#
loop_
_entity_poly.entity_id
_entity_poly.type
_entity_poly.pdbx_seq_one_letter_code
_entity_poly.pdbx_strand_id
1 'polypeptide(L)'
;KRNPEQFMEMQSGGLYGLVFEDNSMVKEQRKFALKTLHEIGFGSAALEDSVHSGALEVVAEWIKSEGEVVDVAENIEKAIGNIVWNITFGIELTFDNDIVEQFRQYQQEAIPLAGTPLMMFLELFPPLRKLDFLFGNKIKRLQELLDIIGSMVTEAIKMTEQSFDMDNQPRSYVEAFLREMKKNKDAGKAEGNYTYQQMHSSAFSLWAAGFDTSVGLLRLCILELVNHPEVQRKIHQEIDQRIGERRIRNEDQKLLPYTCAFLQEVYRVGSVLPINFIRQTSQDTEIEGWKILSGTNVLPQYSMVHSDPNEFERPDYFRPERHIEDDNFVKDPRITPFSVGKRSCLGETLARMEMFVMIATFVQNCRFTCADEVPPPVEFTYGITRAVKEFSVRIHPRN
;
A
#
# COMPACT_ATOMS: atom_id res chain seq x y z
N LYS A 1 -1.91 22.08 3.35
CA LYS A 1 -0.62 21.70 2.78
C LYS A 1 -0.06 20.46 3.44
N ARG A 2 0.76 19.66 2.77
CA ARG A 2 1.64 18.70 3.42
C ARG A 2 2.93 19.41 3.79
N ASN A 3 3.46 19.13 4.98
CA ASN A 3 4.81 19.55 5.31
C ASN A 3 5.74 18.50 4.67
N PRO A 4 6.66 18.89 3.78
CA PRO A 4 7.61 17.93 3.25
C PRO A 4 8.51 17.45 4.37
N GLU A 5 8.48 16.14 4.58
CA GLU A 5 9.48 15.48 5.39
C GLU A 5 10.77 15.46 4.57
N GLN A 6 11.90 15.80 5.16
CA GLN A 6 13.17 15.87 4.43
C GLN A 6 13.57 14.53 3.81
N PHE A 7 13.21 13.42 4.46
CA PHE A 7 13.35 12.10 3.88
C PHE A 7 12.83 12.03 2.45
N MET A 8 11.72 12.72 2.18
CA MET A 8 11.09 12.72 0.87
C MET A 8 11.71 13.75 -0.08
N GLU A 9 12.24 14.85 0.44
CA GLU A 9 13.06 15.75 -0.36
C GLU A 9 14.37 15.08 -0.78
N MET A 10 14.98 14.29 0.09
CA MET A 10 16.17 13.50 -0.22
C MET A 10 15.89 12.49 -1.32
N GLN A 11 14.74 11.80 -1.27
CA GLN A 11 14.32 10.81 -2.27
C GLN A 11 14.06 11.43 -3.65
N SER A 12 13.39 12.57 -3.70
CA SER A 12 12.89 13.17 -4.95
C SER A 12 13.77 14.29 -5.50
N GLY A 13 14.83 14.67 -4.78
CA GLY A 13 15.67 15.81 -5.15
C GLY A 13 14.92 17.15 -5.11
N GLY A 14 13.80 17.20 -4.35
CA GLY A 14 12.93 18.36 -4.22
C GLY A 14 11.48 17.97 -3.95
N LEU A 15 10.56 18.91 -4.05
CA LEU A 15 9.12 18.70 -3.86
C LEU A 15 8.47 18.17 -5.15
N TYR A 16 8.76 16.93 -5.50
CA TYR A 16 8.21 16.24 -6.66
C TYR A 16 7.36 15.02 -6.25
N GLY A 17 6.62 14.48 -7.20
CA GLY A 17 5.84 13.26 -7.05
C GLY A 17 4.38 13.51 -6.65
N LEU A 18 3.70 12.47 -6.17
CA LEU A 18 2.26 12.47 -5.91
C LEU A 18 1.93 12.68 -4.43
N VAL A 19 2.89 12.45 -3.54
CA VAL A 19 2.66 12.37 -2.10
C VAL A 19 3.00 13.69 -1.40
N PHE A 20 4.17 14.28 -1.67
CA PHE A 20 4.74 15.37 -0.87
C PHE A 20 4.64 16.76 -1.51
N GLU A 21 4.37 16.81 -2.78
CA GLU A 21 4.20 18.07 -3.48
C GLU A 21 3.07 18.92 -2.90
N ASP A 22 3.23 20.24 -2.82
CA ASP A 22 2.36 21.13 -2.03
C ASP A 22 1.86 22.38 -2.77
N ASN A 23 1.75 22.38 -4.05
CA ASN A 23 1.31 23.58 -4.78
C ASN A 23 0.19 23.25 -5.79
N SER A 24 -0.02 24.15 -6.73
CA SER A 24 -0.97 23.93 -7.83
C SER A 24 -0.63 22.69 -8.67
N MET A 25 0.64 22.31 -8.74
CA MET A 25 1.12 21.14 -9.46
C MET A 25 0.54 19.84 -8.91
N VAL A 26 0.45 19.68 -7.59
CA VAL A 26 -0.17 18.50 -6.95
C VAL A 26 -1.58 18.23 -7.48
N LYS A 27 -2.37 19.28 -7.62
CA LYS A 27 -3.75 19.11 -8.09
C LYS A 27 -3.78 18.56 -9.51
N GLU A 28 -2.89 19.09 -10.36
CA GLU A 28 -2.76 18.65 -11.75
C GLU A 28 -2.19 17.23 -11.84
N GLN A 29 -1.09 16.95 -11.13
CA GLN A 29 -0.43 15.65 -11.13
C GLN A 29 -1.32 14.54 -10.56
N ARG A 30 -2.05 14.81 -9.48
CA ARG A 30 -3.01 13.83 -8.93
C ARG A 30 -4.20 13.61 -9.85
N LYS A 31 -4.69 14.68 -10.54
CA LYS A 31 -5.75 14.54 -11.55
C LYS A 31 -5.25 13.70 -12.74
N PHE A 32 -4.03 13.98 -13.20
CA PHE A 32 -3.39 13.19 -14.25
C PHE A 32 -3.24 11.73 -13.84
N ALA A 33 -2.68 11.47 -12.65
CA ALA A 33 -2.50 10.11 -12.14
C ALA A 33 -3.82 9.35 -12.02
N LEU A 34 -4.86 9.94 -11.41
CA LEU A 34 -6.18 9.31 -11.29
C LEU A 34 -6.78 8.97 -12.66
N LYS A 35 -6.71 9.93 -13.61
CA LYS A 35 -7.20 9.72 -14.96
C LYS A 35 -6.44 8.57 -15.64
N THR A 36 -5.11 8.61 -15.59
CA THR A 36 -4.25 7.60 -16.19
C THR A 36 -4.51 6.21 -15.58
N LEU A 37 -4.51 6.11 -14.26
CA LEU A 37 -4.76 4.84 -13.58
C LEU A 37 -6.14 4.27 -13.95
N HIS A 38 -7.14 5.12 -14.11
CA HIS A 38 -8.45 4.67 -14.60
C HIS A 38 -8.41 4.21 -16.07
N GLU A 39 -7.69 4.94 -16.93
CA GLU A 39 -7.55 4.59 -18.36
C GLU A 39 -6.75 3.31 -18.59
N ILE A 40 -5.72 3.02 -17.78
CA ILE A 40 -4.95 1.77 -17.85
C ILE A 40 -5.63 0.60 -17.14
N GLY A 41 -6.79 0.83 -16.53
CA GLY A 41 -7.67 -0.25 -16.10
C GLY A 41 -7.92 -0.39 -14.60
N PHE A 42 -7.69 0.63 -13.77
CA PHE A 42 -8.16 0.56 -12.37
C PHE A 42 -9.66 0.29 -12.31
N GLY A 43 -10.03 -0.85 -11.69
CA GLY A 43 -11.40 -1.34 -11.65
C GLY A 43 -11.87 -2.06 -12.91
N SER A 44 -10.99 -2.33 -13.89
CA SER A 44 -11.32 -3.13 -15.06
C SER A 44 -11.23 -4.63 -14.79
N ALA A 45 -11.91 -5.42 -15.62
CA ALA A 45 -11.82 -6.87 -15.59
C ALA A 45 -10.38 -7.38 -15.84
N ALA A 46 -9.61 -6.71 -16.70
CA ALA A 46 -8.24 -7.12 -17.01
C ALA A 46 -7.31 -6.99 -15.80
N LEU A 47 -7.42 -5.92 -15.02
CA LEU A 47 -6.63 -5.76 -13.80
C LEU A 47 -7.09 -6.73 -12.71
N GLU A 48 -8.39 -6.96 -12.59
CA GLU A 48 -8.92 -8.00 -11.71
C GLU A 48 -8.40 -9.38 -12.10
N ASP A 49 -8.29 -9.67 -13.40
CA ASP A 49 -7.71 -10.92 -13.91
C ASP A 49 -6.23 -11.06 -13.49
N SER A 50 -5.45 -9.98 -13.58
CA SER A 50 -4.06 -9.96 -13.13
C SER A 50 -3.93 -10.21 -11.62
N VAL A 51 -4.76 -9.54 -10.81
CA VAL A 51 -4.78 -9.73 -9.35
C VAL A 51 -5.15 -11.17 -8.98
N HIS A 52 -6.17 -11.73 -9.63
CA HIS A 52 -6.58 -13.11 -9.38
C HIS A 52 -5.51 -14.11 -9.83
N SER A 53 -4.86 -13.91 -10.98
CA SER A 53 -3.75 -14.75 -11.42
C SER A 53 -2.59 -14.72 -10.45
N GLY A 54 -2.20 -13.53 -9.97
CA GLY A 54 -1.18 -13.39 -8.94
C GLY A 54 -1.56 -14.11 -7.63
N ALA A 55 -2.83 -14.05 -7.23
CA ALA A 55 -3.31 -14.80 -6.08
C ALA A 55 -3.20 -16.32 -6.26
N LEU A 56 -3.50 -16.83 -7.46
CA LEU A 56 -3.35 -18.27 -7.78
C LEU A 56 -1.89 -18.71 -7.85
N GLU A 57 -0.98 -17.86 -8.32
CA GLU A 57 0.46 -18.14 -8.27
C GLU A 57 0.94 -18.28 -6.83
N VAL A 58 0.53 -17.39 -5.94
CA VAL A 58 0.81 -17.50 -4.50
C VAL A 58 0.27 -18.81 -3.93
N VAL A 59 -0.98 -19.16 -4.21
CA VAL A 59 -1.61 -20.42 -3.78
C VAL A 59 -0.83 -21.62 -4.30
N ALA A 60 -0.42 -21.61 -5.57
CA ALA A 60 0.33 -22.71 -6.16
C ALA A 60 1.69 -22.94 -5.47
N GLU A 61 2.39 -21.85 -5.12
CA GLU A 61 3.65 -21.97 -4.35
C GLU A 61 3.41 -22.49 -2.93
N TRP A 62 2.37 -22.01 -2.26
CA TRP A 62 2.03 -22.47 -0.92
C TRP A 62 1.64 -23.96 -0.87
N ILE A 63 0.91 -24.46 -1.87
CA ILE A 63 0.51 -25.87 -1.96
C ILE A 63 1.73 -26.80 -2.15
N LYS A 64 2.80 -26.32 -2.81
CA LYS A 64 4.05 -27.12 -2.91
C LYS A 64 4.69 -27.39 -1.55
N SER A 65 4.44 -26.51 -0.58
CA SER A 65 4.96 -26.60 0.80
C SER A 65 3.93 -27.17 1.77
N GLU A 66 3.01 -28.02 1.30
CA GLU A 66 1.94 -28.57 2.14
C GLU A 66 2.48 -29.20 3.44
N GLY A 67 1.93 -28.73 4.57
CA GLY A 67 2.30 -29.20 5.91
C GLY A 67 3.63 -28.69 6.46
N GLU A 68 4.43 -28.02 5.66
CA GLU A 68 5.65 -27.34 6.11
C GLU A 68 5.33 -26.00 6.80
N VAL A 69 6.30 -25.50 7.53
CA VAL A 69 6.25 -24.16 8.12
C VAL A 69 6.70 -23.15 7.08
N VAL A 70 5.84 -22.21 6.72
CA VAL A 70 6.06 -21.24 5.63
C VAL A 70 5.99 -19.81 6.16
N ASP A 71 6.92 -18.95 5.71
CA ASP A 71 6.72 -17.51 5.75
C ASP A 71 5.86 -17.10 4.54
N VAL A 72 4.71 -16.51 4.84
CA VAL A 72 3.77 -16.07 3.78
C VAL A 72 4.22 -14.81 3.05
N ALA A 73 5.19 -14.08 3.59
CA ALA A 73 5.57 -12.76 3.10
C ALA A 73 6.10 -12.82 1.67
N GLU A 74 7.09 -13.69 1.40
CA GLU A 74 7.81 -13.72 0.13
C GLU A 74 6.87 -13.85 -1.08
N ASN A 75 5.95 -14.81 -1.04
CA ASN A 75 5.05 -15.06 -2.16
C ASN A 75 4.04 -13.92 -2.37
N ILE A 76 3.52 -13.34 -1.29
CA ILE A 76 2.64 -12.16 -1.33
C ILE A 76 3.39 -10.97 -1.91
N GLU A 77 4.62 -10.73 -1.48
CA GLU A 77 5.48 -9.64 -1.95
C GLU A 77 5.76 -9.73 -3.45
N LYS A 78 6.07 -10.93 -3.94
CA LYS A 78 6.26 -11.18 -5.39
C LYS A 78 4.98 -10.86 -6.18
N ALA A 79 3.83 -11.36 -5.75
CA ALA A 79 2.57 -11.12 -6.46
C ALA A 79 2.18 -9.63 -6.49
N ILE A 80 2.16 -8.97 -5.34
CA ILE A 80 1.84 -7.53 -5.26
C ILE A 80 2.89 -6.69 -5.99
N GLY A 81 4.17 -7.03 -5.81
CA GLY A 81 5.26 -6.34 -6.49
C GLY A 81 5.09 -6.36 -8.01
N ASN A 82 4.79 -7.52 -8.59
CA ASN A 82 4.58 -7.67 -10.02
C ASN A 82 3.37 -6.87 -10.53
N ILE A 83 2.24 -6.90 -9.79
CA ILE A 83 1.03 -6.14 -10.16
C ILE A 83 1.33 -4.65 -10.19
N VAL A 84 1.91 -4.10 -9.11
CA VAL A 84 2.18 -2.67 -8.98
C VAL A 84 3.29 -2.22 -9.95
N TRP A 85 4.27 -3.08 -10.21
CA TRP A 85 5.32 -2.83 -11.21
C TRP A 85 4.73 -2.71 -12.62
N ASN A 86 3.89 -3.65 -13.01
CA ASN A 86 3.25 -3.61 -14.34
C ASN A 86 2.38 -2.36 -14.52
N ILE A 87 1.57 -2.00 -13.53
CA ILE A 87 0.76 -0.77 -13.55
C ILE A 87 1.64 0.47 -13.69
N THR A 88 2.78 0.50 -13.02
CA THR A 88 3.66 1.67 -13.00
C THR A 88 4.50 1.78 -14.28
N PHE A 89 5.12 0.68 -14.71
CA PHE A 89 6.12 0.69 -15.78
C PHE A 89 5.67 -0.02 -17.07
N GLY A 90 4.60 -0.83 -17.05
CA GLY A 90 4.14 -1.59 -18.22
C GLY A 90 5.02 -2.80 -18.55
N ILE A 91 5.79 -3.26 -17.58
CA ILE A 91 6.71 -4.39 -17.71
C ILE A 91 6.16 -5.55 -16.90
N GLU A 92 5.90 -6.67 -17.56
CA GLU A 92 5.51 -7.90 -16.88
C GLU A 92 6.76 -8.59 -16.32
N LEU A 93 6.75 -8.87 -15.03
CA LEU A 93 7.79 -9.64 -14.36
C LEU A 93 7.34 -11.09 -14.18
N THR A 94 8.27 -12.02 -14.30
CA THR A 94 8.02 -13.40 -13.87
C THR A 94 7.95 -13.48 -12.35
N PHE A 95 7.25 -14.47 -11.82
CA PHE A 95 7.12 -14.64 -10.36
C PHE A 95 8.48 -14.81 -9.65
N ASP A 96 9.46 -15.37 -10.32
CA ASP A 96 10.83 -15.58 -9.80
C ASP A 96 11.79 -14.42 -10.11
N ASN A 97 11.27 -13.25 -10.47
CA ASN A 97 12.13 -12.11 -10.81
C ASN A 97 12.76 -11.47 -9.57
N ASP A 98 14.07 -11.25 -9.62
CA ASP A 98 14.86 -10.73 -8.49
C ASP A 98 14.61 -9.23 -8.19
N ILE A 99 13.97 -8.48 -9.09
CA ILE A 99 13.75 -7.02 -8.91
C ILE A 99 12.90 -6.75 -7.68
N VAL A 100 11.81 -7.51 -7.50
CA VAL A 100 10.91 -7.35 -6.35
C VAL A 100 11.64 -7.71 -5.06
N GLU A 101 12.43 -8.79 -5.06
CA GLU A 101 13.21 -9.24 -3.91
C GLU A 101 14.28 -8.20 -3.52
N GLN A 102 15.01 -7.65 -4.48
CA GLN A 102 15.99 -6.60 -4.22
C GLN A 102 15.32 -5.35 -3.65
N PHE A 103 14.18 -4.93 -4.21
CA PHE A 103 13.43 -3.80 -3.68
C PHE A 103 12.96 -4.04 -2.24
N ARG A 104 12.45 -5.24 -1.95
CA ARG A 104 12.06 -5.65 -0.61
C ARG A 104 13.20 -5.48 0.39
N GLN A 105 14.37 -6.01 0.08
CA GLN A 105 15.55 -5.95 0.95
C GLN A 105 15.93 -4.51 1.30
N TYR A 106 15.94 -3.61 0.31
CA TYR A 106 16.24 -2.20 0.55
C TYR A 106 15.13 -1.49 1.33
N GLN A 107 13.87 -1.77 1.05
CA GLN A 107 12.76 -1.19 1.80
C GLN A 107 12.69 -1.65 3.25
N GLN A 108 12.97 -2.93 3.52
CA GLN A 108 13.01 -3.47 4.88
C GLN A 108 14.04 -2.78 5.77
N GLU A 109 15.11 -2.23 5.20
CA GLU A 109 16.07 -1.41 5.94
C GLU A 109 15.67 0.07 5.98
N ALA A 110 15.23 0.62 4.84
CA ALA A 110 14.95 2.06 4.71
C ALA A 110 13.73 2.51 5.54
N ILE A 111 12.62 1.77 5.52
CA ILE A 111 11.37 2.15 6.18
C ILE A 111 11.51 2.22 7.71
N PRO A 112 12.02 1.19 8.41
CA PRO A 112 12.26 1.27 9.84
C PRO A 112 13.29 2.35 10.21
N LEU A 113 14.36 2.48 9.40
CA LEU A 113 15.39 3.51 9.64
C LEU A 113 14.80 4.91 9.59
N ALA A 114 13.97 5.22 8.59
CA ALA A 114 13.30 6.50 8.45
C ALA A 114 12.31 6.78 9.60
N GLY A 115 11.65 5.75 10.14
CA GLY A 115 10.69 5.86 11.25
C GLY A 115 11.31 5.90 12.64
N THR A 116 12.65 5.91 12.78
CA THR A 116 13.28 5.95 14.10
C THR A 116 13.03 7.29 14.82
N PRO A 117 12.91 7.29 16.18
CA PRO A 117 12.78 8.53 16.94
C PRO A 117 13.92 9.53 16.68
N LEU A 118 15.12 9.03 16.39
CA LEU A 118 16.25 9.87 16.02
C LEU A 118 16.01 10.59 14.70
N MET A 119 15.52 9.89 13.66
CA MET A 119 15.23 10.51 12.37
C MET A 119 14.10 11.54 12.50
N MET A 120 13.05 11.24 13.27
CA MET A 120 11.99 12.19 13.59
C MET A 120 12.53 13.43 14.33
N PHE A 121 13.46 13.25 15.26
CA PHE A 121 14.11 14.35 15.95
C PHE A 121 14.95 15.21 14.99
N LEU A 122 15.73 14.59 14.10
CA LEU A 122 16.53 15.29 13.11
C LEU A 122 15.67 16.02 12.05
N GLU A 123 14.43 15.55 11.81
CA GLU A 123 13.43 16.27 11.02
C GLU A 123 12.99 17.58 11.70
N LEU A 124 12.77 17.56 13.00
CA LEU A 124 12.38 18.74 13.78
C LEU A 124 13.52 19.76 13.93
N PHE A 125 14.77 19.28 13.93
CA PHE A 125 15.98 20.10 14.14
C PHE A 125 17.00 19.96 13.01
N PRO A 126 16.72 20.47 11.78
CA PRO A 126 17.56 20.29 10.59
C PRO A 126 19.05 20.63 10.76
N PRO A 127 19.47 21.65 11.55
CA PRO A 127 20.91 21.93 11.73
C PRO A 127 21.72 20.80 12.34
N LEU A 128 21.06 19.93 13.15
CA LEU A 128 21.72 18.79 13.80
C LEU A 128 22.07 17.65 12.83
N ARG A 129 21.51 17.64 11.65
CA ARG A 129 21.83 16.67 10.59
C ARG A 129 23.28 16.69 10.17
N LYS A 130 23.95 17.83 10.29
CA LYS A 130 25.40 17.95 10.05
C LYS A 130 26.24 17.12 11.04
N LEU A 131 25.63 16.69 12.12
CA LEU A 131 26.24 15.85 13.16
C LEU A 131 25.89 14.36 13.00
N ASP A 132 25.40 13.93 11.83
CA ASP A 132 24.98 12.54 11.55
C ASP A 132 26.08 11.51 11.90
N PHE A 133 27.34 11.88 11.76
CA PHE A 133 28.48 11.06 12.13
C PHE A 133 28.50 10.69 13.62
N LEU A 134 27.92 11.50 14.50
CA LEU A 134 27.76 11.19 15.93
C LEU A 134 26.63 10.19 16.20
N PHE A 135 25.72 10.03 15.24
CA PHE A 135 24.56 9.14 15.30
C PHE A 135 24.71 7.89 14.45
N GLY A 136 25.94 7.57 14.02
CA GLY A 136 26.25 6.38 13.23
C GLY A 136 25.95 6.50 11.74
N ASN A 137 25.96 7.72 11.18
CA ASN A 137 25.74 8.01 9.75
C ASN A 137 24.40 7.45 9.20
N LYS A 138 23.35 7.53 10.01
CA LYS A 138 22.03 6.97 9.66
C LYS A 138 21.37 7.71 8.50
N ILE A 139 21.52 9.04 8.43
CA ILE A 139 21.01 9.83 7.31
C ILE A 139 21.74 9.45 6.03
N LYS A 140 23.08 9.32 6.10
CA LYS A 140 23.88 8.88 4.95
C LYS A 140 23.47 7.49 4.49
N ARG A 141 23.29 6.53 5.40
CA ARG A 141 22.81 5.18 5.07
C ARG A 141 21.45 5.19 4.40
N LEU A 142 20.52 6.00 4.93
CA LEU A 142 19.20 6.16 4.33
C LEU A 142 19.28 6.72 2.92
N GLN A 143 20.13 7.74 2.69
CA GLN A 143 20.35 8.29 1.36
C GLN A 143 20.89 7.24 0.38
N GLU A 144 21.87 6.45 0.79
CA GLU A 144 22.42 5.34 -0.02
C GLU A 144 21.31 4.36 -0.46
N LEU A 145 20.44 3.95 0.47
CA LEU A 145 19.31 3.07 0.16
C LEU A 145 18.33 3.71 -0.83
N LEU A 146 18.02 4.98 -0.63
CA LEU A 146 17.12 5.71 -1.54
C LEU A 146 17.73 5.90 -2.94
N ASP A 147 19.04 6.12 -3.02
CA ASP A 147 19.74 6.23 -4.30
C ASP A 147 19.72 4.90 -5.07
N ILE A 148 19.87 3.77 -4.37
CA ILE A 148 19.75 2.44 -4.96
C ILE A 148 18.35 2.21 -5.50
N ILE A 149 17.33 2.43 -4.69
CA ILE A 149 15.91 2.28 -5.11
C ILE A 149 15.60 3.24 -6.26
N GLY A 150 16.08 4.49 -6.20
CA GLY A 150 15.94 5.46 -7.28
C GLY A 150 16.60 5.01 -8.59
N SER A 151 17.74 4.32 -8.52
CA SER A 151 18.38 3.75 -9.71
C SER A 151 17.57 2.61 -10.33
N MET A 152 16.90 1.78 -9.53
CA MET A 152 15.98 0.75 -10.03
C MET A 152 14.81 1.37 -10.80
N VAL A 153 14.22 2.43 -10.26
CA VAL A 153 13.15 3.20 -10.96
C VAL A 153 13.66 3.81 -12.27
N THR A 154 14.86 4.37 -12.25
CA THR A 154 15.48 4.95 -13.45
C THR A 154 15.64 3.89 -14.54
N GLU A 155 16.10 2.70 -14.18
CA GLU A 155 16.31 1.61 -15.14
C GLU A 155 14.96 1.10 -15.70
N ALA A 156 13.96 0.96 -14.84
CA ALA A 156 12.59 0.60 -15.29
C ALA A 156 12.00 1.64 -16.25
N ILE A 157 12.20 2.93 -16.00
CA ILE A 157 11.77 3.99 -16.91
C ILE A 157 12.46 3.85 -18.25
N LYS A 158 13.79 3.62 -18.29
CA LYS A 158 14.52 3.42 -19.54
C LYS A 158 14.03 2.21 -20.34
N MET A 159 13.72 1.11 -19.66
CA MET A 159 13.14 -0.07 -20.32
C MET A 159 11.78 0.26 -20.93
N THR A 160 10.94 0.99 -20.21
CA THR A 160 9.64 1.47 -20.73
C THR A 160 9.82 2.42 -21.92
N GLU A 161 10.78 3.35 -21.86
CA GLU A 161 11.09 4.27 -22.98
C GLU A 161 11.49 3.53 -24.25
N GLN A 162 12.25 2.42 -24.15
CA GLN A 162 12.66 1.62 -25.31
C GLN A 162 11.50 0.94 -26.02
N SER A 163 10.43 0.58 -25.29
CA SER A 163 9.23 -0.07 -25.85
C SER A 163 8.08 0.90 -26.11
N PHE A 164 8.25 2.19 -25.76
CA PHE A 164 7.20 3.20 -25.84
C PHE A 164 6.86 3.57 -27.29
N ASP A 165 5.57 3.48 -27.63
CA ASP A 165 5.02 3.89 -28.90
C ASP A 165 3.90 4.92 -28.71
N MET A 166 4.01 6.07 -29.40
CA MET A 166 3.03 7.15 -29.33
C MET A 166 1.67 6.78 -29.90
N ASP A 167 1.63 5.86 -30.84
CA ASP A 167 0.41 5.50 -31.57
C ASP A 167 -0.45 4.49 -30.77
N ASN A 168 0.17 3.76 -29.85
CA ASN A 168 -0.52 2.81 -28.99
C ASN A 168 -1.10 3.47 -27.74
N GLN A 169 -2.20 2.95 -27.21
CA GLN A 169 -2.72 3.38 -25.90
C GLN A 169 -1.71 3.06 -24.79
N PRO A 170 -1.50 3.98 -23.84
CA PRO A 170 -0.60 3.73 -22.71
C PRO A 170 -1.05 2.51 -21.90
N ARG A 171 -0.12 1.62 -21.61
CA ARG A 171 -0.35 0.43 -20.78
C ARG A 171 0.07 0.64 -19.31
N SER A 172 0.81 1.73 -19.06
CA SER A 172 1.34 2.04 -17.73
C SER A 172 1.32 3.53 -17.44
N TYR A 173 1.53 3.86 -16.15
CA TYR A 173 1.66 5.25 -15.72
C TYR A 173 2.82 5.97 -16.41
N VAL A 174 3.98 5.32 -16.52
CA VAL A 174 5.17 5.89 -17.16
C VAL A 174 4.92 6.13 -18.65
N GLU A 175 4.33 5.19 -19.39
CA GLU A 175 3.99 5.39 -20.79
C GLU A 175 3.03 6.57 -21.02
N ALA A 176 2.02 6.72 -20.14
CA ALA A 176 1.10 7.84 -20.21
C ALA A 176 1.80 9.19 -19.94
N PHE A 177 2.75 9.19 -18.99
CA PHE A 177 3.53 10.38 -18.67
C PHE A 177 4.47 10.77 -19.81
N LEU A 178 5.17 9.81 -20.41
CA LEU A 178 6.02 10.00 -21.59
C LEU A 178 5.22 10.57 -22.78
N ARG A 179 4.00 10.05 -22.98
CA ARG A 179 3.08 10.57 -24.01
C ARG A 179 2.76 12.05 -23.77
N GLU A 180 2.48 12.43 -22.53
CA GLU A 180 2.14 13.82 -22.20
C GLU A 180 3.36 14.75 -22.34
N MET A 181 4.56 14.30 -21.94
CA MET A 181 5.82 15.02 -22.19
C MET A 181 6.04 15.26 -23.67
N LYS A 182 5.88 14.23 -24.51
CA LYS A 182 6.06 14.35 -25.95
C LYS A 182 5.05 15.28 -26.61
N LYS A 183 3.77 15.17 -26.23
CA LYS A 183 2.72 16.10 -26.70
C LYS A 183 3.05 17.58 -26.39
N ASN A 184 3.54 17.87 -25.19
CA ASN A 184 3.91 19.22 -24.80
C ASN A 184 5.10 19.72 -25.63
N LYS A 185 6.11 18.89 -25.85
CA LYS A 185 7.28 19.19 -26.67
C LYS A 185 6.89 19.49 -28.13
N ASP A 186 6.09 18.63 -28.73
CA ASP A 186 5.64 18.74 -30.13
C ASP A 186 4.75 19.98 -30.33
N ALA A 187 4.00 20.36 -29.32
CA ALA A 187 3.20 21.59 -29.31
C ALA A 187 4.01 22.87 -29.03
N GLY A 188 5.33 22.77 -28.86
CA GLY A 188 6.20 23.91 -28.53
C GLY A 188 5.92 24.51 -27.15
N LYS A 189 5.25 23.78 -26.26
CA LYS A 189 4.96 24.20 -24.89
C LYS A 189 6.20 23.95 -24.02
N ALA A 190 6.39 24.80 -23.01
CA ALA A 190 7.34 24.49 -21.94
C ALA A 190 6.95 23.16 -21.28
N GLU A 191 7.93 22.43 -20.72
CA GLU A 191 7.70 21.15 -20.04
C GLU A 191 6.64 21.25 -18.93
N GLY A 192 6.50 22.45 -18.33
CA GLY A 192 5.53 22.73 -17.27
C GLY A 192 5.72 21.77 -16.09
N ASN A 193 4.66 21.05 -15.74
CA ASN A 193 4.64 20.09 -14.64
C ASN A 193 4.96 18.64 -15.10
N TYR A 194 5.33 18.45 -16.37
CA TYR A 194 5.63 17.12 -16.95
C TYR A 194 7.12 16.98 -17.25
N THR A 195 7.93 16.99 -16.20
CA THR A 195 9.39 16.82 -16.27
C THR A 195 9.78 15.38 -15.97
N TYR A 196 10.98 14.97 -16.40
CA TYR A 196 11.53 13.67 -16.07
C TYR A 196 11.60 13.43 -14.55
N GLN A 197 12.02 14.44 -13.79
CA GLN A 197 12.08 14.36 -12.33
C GLN A 197 10.70 14.11 -11.70
N GLN A 198 9.67 14.79 -12.20
CA GLN A 198 8.29 14.60 -11.74
C GLN A 198 7.79 13.18 -12.07
N MET A 199 8.09 12.67 -13.27
CA MET A 199 7.76 11.30 -13.67
C MET A 199 8.42 10.28 -12.77
N HIS A 200 9.74 10.39 -12.59
CA HIS A 200 10.54 9.50 -11.75
C HIS A 200 10.00 9.45 -10.31
N SER A 201 9.80 10.61 -9.69
CA SER A 201 9.31 10.69 -8.31
C SER A 201 7.87 10.19 -8.17
N SER A 202 7.04 10.37 -9.19
CA SER A 202 5.68 9.85 -9.21
C SER A 202 5.65 8.33 -9.38
N ALA A 203 6.46 7.77 -10.28
CA ALA A 203 6.59 6.33 -10.49
C ALA A 203 7.11 5.63 -9.23
N PHE A 204 8.15 6.18 -8.61
CA PHE A 204 8.62 5.71 -7.31
C PHE A 204 7.49 5.72 -6.27
N SER A 205 6.76 6.84 -6.16
CA SER A 205 5.67 6.98 -5.17
C SER A 205 4.55 5.96 -5.38
N LEU A 206 4.18 5.67 -6.62
CA LEU A 206 3.15 4.68 -6.95
C LEU A 206 3.61 3.27 -6.57
N TRP A 207 4.82 2.90 -6.99
CA TRP A 207 5.37 1.57 -6.73
C TRP A 207 5.57 1.32 -5.24
N ALA A 208 6.31 2.19 -4.55
CA ALA A 208 6.61 2.01 -3.14
C ALA A 208 5.33 2.00 -2.26
N ALA A 209 4.39 2.92 -2.50
CA ALA A 209 3.17 2.99 -1.71
C ALA A 209 2.21 1.83 -1.97
N GLY A 210 2.10 1.37 -3.21
CA GLY A 210 1.23 0.24 -3.57
C GLY A 210 1.76 -1.09 -3.04
N PHE A 211 3.09 -1.28 -3.07
CA PHE A 211 3.74 -2.49 -2.60
C PHE A 211 3.60 -2.67 -1.07
N ASP A 212 4.21 -1.80 -0.29
CA ASP A 212 4.39 -1.96 1.14
C ASP A 212 3.05 -2.05 1.92
N THR A 213 2.09 -1.20 1.55
CA THR A 213 0.81 -1.14 2.26
C THR A 213 -0.07 -2.36 2.01
N SER A 214 -0.14 -2.84 0.76
CA SER A 214 -0.94 -4.02 0.40
C SER A 214 -0.34 -5.29 0.99
N VAL A 215 0.98 -5.47 0.90
CA VAL A 215 1.69 -6.60 1.50
C VAL A 215 1.46 -6.65 3.02
N GLY A 216 1.64 -5.53 3.71
CA GLY A 216 1.46 -5.46 5.16
C GLY A 216 0.04 -5.85 5.61
N LEU A 217 -0.99 -5.40 4.87
CA LEU A 217 -2.38 -5.76 5.17
C LEU A 217 -2.70 -7.22 4.85
N LEU A 218 -2.20 -7.78 3.73
CA LEU A 218 -2.41 -9.19 3.40
C LEU A 218 -1.77 -10.12 4.44
N ARG A 219 -0.56 -9.78 4.90
CA ARG A 219 0.10 -10.50 5.99
C ARG A 219 -0.72 -10.46 7.27
N LEU A 220 -1.25 -9.28 7.63
CA LEU A 220 -2.13 -9.14 8.80
C LEU A 220 -3.41 -9.98 8.63
N CYS A 221 -4.01 -10.02 7.44
CA CYS A 221 -5.17 -10.89 7.20
C CYS A 221 -4.86 -12.35 7.53
N ILE A 222 -3.73 -12.89 7.07
CA ILE A 222 -3.36 -14.28 7.33
C ILE A 222 -3.09 -14.50 8.81
N LEU A 223 -2.41 -13.57 9.48
CA LEU A 223 -2.16 -13.63 10.91
C LEU A 223 -3.47 -13.68 11.71
N GLU A 224 -4.45 -12.83 11.36
CA GLU A 224 -5.75 -12.82 12.03
C GLU A 224 -6.57 -14.08 11.73
N LEU A 225 -6.48 -14.65 10.53
CA LEU A 225 -7.12 -15.93 10.20
C LEU A 225 -6.54 -17.09 11.00
N VAL A 226 -5.24 -17.08 11.28
CA VAL A 226 -4.57 -18.08 12.10
C VAL A 226 -4.94 -17.92 13.58
N ASN A 227 -5.00 -16.69 14.07
CA ASN A 227 -5.36 -16.39 15.47
C ASN A 227 -6.86 -16.57 15.76
N HIS A 228 -7.71 -16.52 14.73
CA HIS A 228 -9.17 -16.63 14.81
C HIS A 228 -9.71 -17.75 13.90
N PRO A 229 -9.47 -19.03 14.23
CA PRO A 229 -9.91 -20.15 13.39
C PRO A 229 -11.43 -20.20 13.16
N GLU A 230 -12.22 -19.66 14.11
CA GLU A 230 -13.67 -19.54 13.97
C GLU A 230 -14.07 -18.50 12.90
N VAL A 231 -13.29 -17.41 12.77
CA VAL A 231 -13.48 -16.42 11.70
C VAL A 231 -13.15 -17.05 10.35
N GLN A 232 -11.99 -17.71 10.25
CA GLN A 232 -11.58 -18.42 9.05
C GLN A 232 -12.65 -19.43 8.61
N ARG A 233 -13.18 -20.22 9.54
CA ARG A 233 -14.24 -21.20 9.25
C ARG A 233 -15.51 -20.55 8.71
N LYS A 234 -15.91 -19.39 9.24
CA LYS A 234 -17.09 -18.66 8.74
C LYS A 234 -16.87 -18.15 7.32
N ILE A 235 -15.69 -17.64 7.01
CA ILE A 235 -15.34 -17.21 5.64
C ILE A 235 -15.34 -18.42 4.71
N HIS A 236 -14.78 -19.57 5.11
CA HIS A 236 -14.86 -20.82 4.34
C HIS A 236 -16.31 -21.19 4.02
N GLN A 237 -17.17 -21.22 5.03
CA GLN A 237 -18.59 -21.56 4.87
C GLN A 237 -19.31 -20.57 3.94
N GLU A 238 -19.03 -19.28 4.07
CA GLU A 238 -19.62 -18.25 3.22
C GLU A 238 -19.22 -18.44 1.75
N ILE A 239 -17.92 -18.67 1.48
CA ILE A 239 -17.39 -18.91 0.13
C ILE A 239 -17.98 -20.20 -0.45
N ASP A 240 -17.98 -21.29 0.30
CA ASP A 240 -18.49 -22.59 -0.17
C ASP A 240 -19.98 -22.52 -0.56
N GLN A 241 -20.77 -21.83 0.24
CA GLN A 241 -22.21 -21.70 0.01
C GLN A 241 -22.59 -20.72 -1.11
N ARG A 242 -21.81 -19.65 -1.29
CA ARG A 242 -22.19 -18.53 -2.18
C ARG A 242 -21.44 -18.55 -3.50
N ILE A 243 -20.21 -19.06 -3.50
CA ILE A 243 -19.29 -19.03 -4.66
C ILE A 243 -19.00 -20.46 -5.15
N GLY A 244 -18.71 -21.39 -4.23
CA GLY A 244 -18.23 -22.73 -4.55
C GLY A 244 -16.83 -22.68 -5.16
N GLU A 245 -16.61 -23.48 -6.21
CA GLU A 245 -15.30 -23.62 -6.88
C GLU A 245 -15.07 -22.56 -7.97
N ARG A 246 -16.09 -21.73 -8.30
CA ARG A 246 -15.89 -20.73 -9.33
C ARG A 246 -14.92 -19.65 -8.90
N ARG A 247 -14.28 -19.03 -9.87
CA ARG A 247 -13.38 -17.91 -9.67
C ARG A 247 -14.02 -16.78 -8.85
N ILE A 248 -13.30 -16.27 -7.88
CA ILE A 248 -13.63 -15.07 -7.12
C ILE A 248 -13.54 -13.83 -8.02
N ARG A 249 -14.54 -12.95 -7.93
CA ARG A 249 -14.61 -11.67 -8.62
C ARG A 249 -14.81 -10.53 -7.63
N ASN A 250 -14.36 -9.35 -7.98
CA ASN A 250 -14.54 -8.17 -7.13
C ASN A 250 -16.02 -7.85 -6.85
N GLU A 251 -16.92 -8.15 -7.80
CA GLU A 251 -18.38 -7.98 -7.62
C GLU A 251 -18.98 -8.94 -6.58
N ASP A 252 -18.28 -10.03 -6.21
CA ASP A 252 -18.71 -11.02 -5.22
C ASP A 252 -18.70 -10.46 -3.79
N GLN A 253 -18.16 -9.28 -3.56
CA GLN A 253 -18.32 -8.56 -2.29
C GLN A 253 -19.77 -8.49 -1.83
N LYS A 254 -20.71 -8.41 -2.77
CA LYS A 254 -22.17 -8.41 -2.48
C LYS A 254 -22.68 -9.75 -1.95
N LEU A 255 -21.99 -10.83 -2.26
CA LEU A 255 -22.31 -12.20 -1.87
C LEU A 255 -21.55 -12.65 -0.63
N LEU A 256 -20.48 -11.94 -0.26
CA LEU A 256 -19.54 -12.30 0.80
C LEU A 256 -19.49 -11.21 1.91
N PRO A 257 -20.61 -10.91 2.58
CA PRO A 257 -20.67 -9.86 3.59
C PRO A 257 -19.74 -10.13 4.78
N TYR A 258 -19.59 -11.38 5.23
CA TYR A 258 -18.69 -11.70 6.34
C TYR A 258 -17.22 -11.53 5.97
N THR A 259 -16.84 -11.89 4.76
CA THR A 259 -15.50 -11.62 4.22
C THR A 259 -15.22 -10.12 4.13
N CYS A 260 -16.19 -9.32 3.71
CA CYS A 260 -16.08 -7.85 3.71
C CYS A 260 -15.95 -7.28 5.13
N ALA A 261 -16.70 -7.82 6.09
CA ALA A 261 -16.62 -7.44 7.50
C ALA A 261 -15.25 -7.79 8.11
N PHE A 262 -14.70 -8.95 7.77
CA PHE A 262 -13.35 -9.34 8.14
C PHE A 262 -12.32 -8.32 7.63
N LEU A 263 -12.37 -7.96 6.36
CA LEU A 263 -11.46 -6.95 5.79
C LEU A 263 -11.63 -5.58 6.43
N GLN A 264 -12.86 -5.18 6.75
CA GLN A 264 -13.12 -3.91 7.45
C GLN A 264 -12.47 -3.91 8.85
N GLU A 265 -12.54 -5.02 9.57
CA GLU A 265 -11.91 -5.16 10.88
C GLU A 265 -10.38 -5.19 10.76
N VAL A 266 -9.84 -5.83 9.74
CA VAL A 266 -8.39 -5.76 9.42
C VAL A 266 -7.96 -4.32 9.16
N TYR A 267 -8.72 -3.53 8.42
CA TYR A 267 -8.42 -2.11 8.20
C TYR A 267 -8.43 -1.31 9.51
N ARG A 268 -9.34 -1.61 10.43
CA ARG A 268 -9.40 -0.97 11.73
C ARG A 268 -8.15 -1.30 12.57
N VAL A 269 -7.91 -2.59 12.80
CA VAL A 269 -6.80 -3.07 13.64
C VAL A 269 -5.45 -2.78 12.99
N GLY A 270 -5.32 -2.97 11.70
CA GLY A 270 -4.09 -2.77 10.95
C GLY A 270 -3.58 -1.34 10.99
N SER A 271 -4.47 -0.36 10.74
CA SER A 271 -4.09 1.07 10.74
C SER A 271 -2.71 1.29 10.13
N VAL A 272 -2.49 0.85 8.89
CA VAL A 272 -1.15 0.78 8.23
C VAL A 272 -0.38 2.10 8.28
N LEU A 273 -1.10 3.22 8.20
CA LEU A 273 -0.56 4.55 8.50
C LEU A 273 -1.18 5.03 9.82
N PRO A 274 -0.64 4.65 10.97
CA PRO A 274 -1.24 4.95 12.28
C PRO A 274 -1.33 6.45 12.53
N ILE A 275 -0.33 7.16 12.09
CA ILE A 275 -0.28 8.62 11.94
C ILE A 275 -0.16 8.91 10.45
N ASN A 276 -1.12 9.64 9.91
CA ASN A 276 -1.04 10.05 8.50
C ASN A 276 0.07 11.10 8.31
N PHE A 277 0.43 11.37 7.07
CA PHE A 277 1.41 12.41 6.74
C PHE A 277 1.02 13.76 7.35
N ILE A 278 2.01 14.45 7.92
CA ILE A 278 1.85 15.77 8.54
C ILE A 278 1.21 16.75 7.55
N ARG A 279 0.19 17.44 8.02
CA ARG A 279 -0.48 18.53 7.30
C ARG A 279 -0.02 19.86 7.85
N GLN A 280 -0.03 20.88 7.03
CA GLN A 280 0.19 22.25 7.49
C GLN A 280 -0.99 23.13 7.10
N THR A 281 -1.49 23.93 8.01
CA THR A 281 -2.56 24.88 7.71
C THR A 281 -2.06 25.95 6.75
N SER A 282 -2.83 26.25 5.70
CA SER A 282 -2.49 27.27 4.71
C SER A 282 -3.03 28.66 5.07
N GLN A 283 -3.91 28.72 6.04
CA GLN A 283 -4.54 29.95 6.58
C GLN A 283 -4.99 29.69 8.01
N ASP A 284 -5.27 30.77 8.75
CA ASP A 284 -5.91 30.64 10.06
C ASP A 284 -7.22 29.90 9.90
N THR A 285 -7.48 28.94 10.78
CA THR A 285 -8.68 28.12 10.77
C THR A 285 -9.12 27.80 12.19
N GLU A 286 -10.28 27.17 12.31
CA GLU A 286 -10.82 26.73 13.60
C GLU A 286 -11.22 25.26 13.51
N ILE A 287 -10.91 24.47 14.54
CA ILE A 287 -11.30 23.08 14.69
C ILE A 287 -11.88 22.92 16.09
N GLU A 288 -13.14 22.53 16.19
CA GLU A 288 -13.84 22.32 17.47
C GLU A 288 -13.67 23.49 18.45
N GLY A 289 -13.78 24.73 17.98
CA GLY A 289 -13.61 25.95 18.76
C GLY A 289 -12.14 26.38 19.03
N TRP A 290 -11.16 25.56 18.62
CA TRP A 290 -9.74 25.89 18.77
C TRP A 290 -9.22 26.67 17.56
N LYS A 291 -8.69 27.86 17.81
CA LYS A 291 -8.03 28.66 16.78
C LYS A 291 -6.68 28.04 16.40
N ILE A 292 -6.51 27.67 15.14
CA ILE A 292 -5.29 27.11 14.57
C ILE A 292 -4.69 28.14 13.61
N LEU A 293 -3.49 28.60 13.91
CA LEU A 293 -2.83 29.61 13.07
C LEU A 293 -2.33 29.00 11.75
N SER A 294 -2.20 29.84 10.73
CA SER A 294 -1.53 29.50 9.47
C SER A 294 -0.11 29.01 9.74
N GLY A 295 0.33 27.97 9.02
CA GLY A 295 1.65 27.35 9.21
C GLY A 295 1.72 26.32 10.34
N THR A 296 0.62 26.08 11.08
CA THR A 296 0.59 25.05 12.12
C THR A 296 0.62 23.66 11.52
N ASN A 297 1.51 22.80 12.01
CA ASN A 297 1.53 21.39 11.65
C ASN A 297 0.39 20.65 12.36
N VAL A 298 -0.38 19.89 11.58
CA VAL A 298 -1.50 19.07 12.05
C VAL A 298 -1.22 17.62 11.71
N LEU A 299 -1.29 16.75 12.72
CA LEU A 299 -1.02 15.32 12.59
C LEU A 299 -2.30 14.51 12.83
N PRO A 300 -2.95 13.98 11.77
CA PRO A 300 -4.10 13.10 11.94
C PRO A 300 -3.66 11.74 12.48
N GLN A 301 -4.28 11.29 13.59
CA GLN A 301 -3.95 10.02 14.25
C GLN A 301 -5.12 9.04 14.10
N TYR A 302 -5.19 8.31 13.00
CA TYR A 302 -6.29 7.37 12.75
C TYR A 302 -6.30 6.20 13.71
N SER A 303 -5.14 5.67 14.07
CA SER A 303 -5.03 4.55 15.01
C SER A 303 -5.65 4.86 16.38
N MET A 304 -5.59 6.10 16.82
CA MET A 304 -6.20 6.52 18.10
C MET A 304 -7.73 6.38 18.04
N VAL A 305 -8.35 6.81 16.93
CA VAL A 305 -9.81 6.65 16.74
C VAL A 305 -10.16 5.17 16.65
N HIS A 306 -9.40 4.38 15.88
CA HIS A 306 -9.67 2.96 15.67
C HIS A 306 -9.52 2.11 16.94
N SER A 307 -8.77 2.59 17.94
CA SER A 307 -8.56 1.94 19.24
C SER A 307 -9.28 2.62 20.41
N ASP A 308 -10.10 3.64 20.16
CA ASP A 308 -10.84 4.35 21.21
C ASP A 308 -12.03 3.49 21.70
N PRO A 309 -12.09 3.13 23.00
CA PRO A 309 -13.20 2.37 23.55
C PRO A 309 -14.53 3.13 23.56
N ASN A 310 -14.52 4.46 23.42
CA ASN A 310 -15.74 5.26 23.25
C ASN A 310 -16.32 5.15 21.84
N GLU A 311 -15.47 4.83 20.84
CA GLU A 311 -15.87 4.67 19.45
C GLU A 311 -16.12 3.20 19.09
N PHE A 312 -15.31 2.29 19.63
CA PHE A 312 -15.39 0.85 19.35
C PHE A 312 -15.42 0.06 20.66
N GLU A 313 -16.50 -0.66 20.88
CA GLU A 313 -16.61 -1.56 22.05
C GLU A 313 -15.50 -2.62 22.01
N ARG A 314 -14.70 -2.74 23.10
CA ARG A 314 -13.57 -3.66 23.19
C ARG A 314 -12.65 -3.56 21.96
N PRO A 315 -11.99 -2.42 21.72
CA PRO A 315 -11.24 -2.18 20.49
C PRO A 315 -10.05 -3.12 20.30
N ASP A 316 -9.52 -3.67 21.39
CA ASP A 316 -8.41 -4.64 21.34
C ASP A 316 -8.83 -6.03 20.87
N TYR A 317 -10.14 -6.28 20.77
CA TYR A 317 -10.65 -7.56 20.34
C TYR A 317 -11.01 -7.53 18.85
N PHE A 318 -10.38 -8.43 18.07
CA PHE A 318 -10.68 -8.62 16.66
C PHE A 318 -12.05 -9.26 16.50
N ARG A 319 -13.00 -8.55 15.93
CA ARG A 319 -14.40 -8.99 15.82
C ARG A 319 -15.05 -8.49 14.52
N PRO A 320 -15.01 -9.27 13.45
CA PRO A 320 -15.68 -8.90 12.19
C PRO A 320 -17.17 -8.65 12.33
N GLU A 321 -17.85 -9.33 13.28
CA GLU A 321 -19.30 -9.22 13.53
C GLU A 321 -19.75 -7.80 13.90
N ARG A 322 -18.83 -6.90 14.32
CA ARG A 322 -19.17 -5.48 14.56
C ARG A 322 -19.58 -4.74 13.29
N HIS A 323 -19.29 -5.33 12.12
CA HIS A 323 -19.58 -4.78 10.81
C HIS A 323 -20.68 -5.55 10.08
N ILE A 324 -21.46 -6.33 10.82
CA ILE A 324 -22.62 -7.08 10.28
C ILE A 324 -23.89 -6.60 10.97
N GLU A 325 -24.88 -6.21 10.19
CA GLU A 325 -26.26 -5.91 10.63
C GLU A 325 -27.22 -6.68 9.72
N ASP A 326 -28.13 -7.44 10.31
CA ASP A 326 -29.11 -8.26 9.59
C ASP A 326 -28.49 -9.11 8.46
N ASP A 327 -27.39 -9.80 8.78
CA ASP A 327 -26.57 -10.62 7.85
C ASP A 327 -25.96 -9.86 6.67
N ASN A 328 -25.99 -8.53 6.69
CA ASN A 328 -25.36 -7.69 5.67
C ASN A 328 -24.12 -6.98 6.22
N PHE A 329 -23.15 -6.76 5.34
CA PHE A 329 -21.98 -5.93 5.65
C PHE A 329 -22.37 -4.45 5.71
N VAL A 330 -21.98 -3.80 6.80
CA VAL A 330 -22.17 -2.35 7.00
C VAL A 330 -20.80 -1.68 7.14
N LYS A 331 -20.51 -0.80 6.19
CA LYS A 331 -19.26 -0.01 6.21
C LYS A 331 -19.31 1.01 7.35
N ASP A 332 -18.36 0.94 8.27
CA ASP A 332 -18.19 1.93 9.33
C ASP A 332 -17.43 3.16 8.82
N PRO A 333 -18.03 4.36 8.79
CA PRO A 333 -17.41 5.57 8.28
C PRO A 333 -16.28 6.09 9.16
N ARG A 334 -16.15 5.64 10.41
CA ARG A 334 -15.06 5.99 11.34
C ARG A 334 -13.75 5.31 10.95
N ILE A 335 -13.83 4.19 10.21
CA ILE A 335 -12.65 3.45 9.73
C ILE A 335 -12.22 4.04 8.40
N THR A 336 -11.17 4.87 8.43
CA THR A 336 -10.68 5.66 7.29
C THR A 336 -9.24 5.32 6.91
N PRO A 337 -8.92 4.06 6.58
CA PRO A 337 -7.55 3.60 6.33
C PRO A 337 -6.89 4.31 5.13
N PHE A 338 -7.68 4.80 4.18
CA PHE A 338 -7.25 5.49 2.97
C PHE A 338 -7.27 7.02 3.10
N SER A 339 -7.44 7.55 4.31
CA SER A 339 -7.57 8.98 4.56
C SER A 339 -8.85 9.58 3.96
N VAL A 340 -9.03 10.89 4.15
CA VAL A 340 -10.21 11.62 3.69
C VAL A 340 -9.83 12.91 2.96
N GLY A 341 -10.75 13.41 2.12
CA GLY A 341 -10.62 14.69 1.44
C GLY A 341 -9.69 14.66 0.23
N LYS A 342 -9.23 15.85 -0.20
CA LYS A 342 -8.48 16.03 -1.46
C LYS A 342 -7.14 15.32 -1.53
N ARG A 343 -6.67 14.78 -0.42
CA ARG A 343 -5.39 14.05 -0.29
C ARG A 343 -5.61 12.60 0.16
N SER A 344 -6.82 12.05 -0.01
CA SER A 344 -7.09 10.62 0.17
C SER A 344 -6.22 9.76 -0.75
N CYS A 345 -6.09 8.49 -0.44
CA CYS A 345 -5.29 7.54 -1.21
C CYS A 345 -5.70 7.52 -2.69
N LEU A 346 -4.73 7.56 -3.60
CA LEU A 346 -4.97 7.42 -5.05
C LEU A 346 -5.30 5.98 -5.43
N GLY A 347 -4.71 5.02 -4.71
CA GLY A 347 -4.82 3.59 -4.96
C GLY A 347 -5.96 2.90 -4.21
N GLU A 348 -6.88 3.62 -3.53
CA GLU A 348 -7.93 3.01 -2.71
C GLU A 348 -8.74 1.95 -3.48
N THR A 349 -9.14 2.25 -4.72
CA THR A 349 -9.93 1.31 -5.54
C THR A 349 -9.16 0.02 -5.84
N LEU A 350 -7.88 0.14 -6.21
CA LEU A 350 -7.01 -1.01 -6.45
C LEU A 350 -6.79 -1.81 -5.17
N ALA A 351 -6.36 -1.15 -4.10
CA ALA A 351 -6.06 -1.82 -2.84
C ALA A 351 -7.26 -2.59 -2.27
N ARG A 352 -8.47 -2.04 -2.37
CA ARG A 352 -9.69 -2.74 -1.92
C ARG A 352 -9.99 -3.97 -2.78
N MET A 353 -9.78 -3.89 -4.09
CA MET A 353 -9.93 -5.01 -5.01
C MET A 353 -8.86 -6.09 -4.75
N GLU A 354 -7.59 -5.71 -4.63
CA GLU A 354 -6.48 -6.61 -4.28
C GLU A 354 -6.77 -7.35 -2.98
N MET A 355 -7.07 -6.63 -1.92
CA MET A 355 -7.35 -7.23 -0.61
C MET A 355 -8.49 -8.22 -0.68
N PHE A 356 -9.61 -7.86 -1.32
CA PHE A 356 -10.77 -8.74 -1.40
C PHE A 356 -10.51 -9.96 -2.28
N VAL A 357 -10.04 -9.76 -3.51
CA VAL A 357 -9.84 -10.86 -4.47
C VAL A 357 -8.76 -11.83 -3.97
N MET A 358 -7.64 -11.30 -3.46
CA MET A 358 -6.55 -12.16 -2.98
C MET A 358 -6.95 -12.94 -1.72
N ILE A 359 -7.50 -12.28 -0.70
CA ILE A 359 -7.90 -12.96 0.54
C ILE A 359 -9.01 -13.98 0.29
N ALA A 360 -10.03 -13.63 -0.49
CA ALA A 360 -11.09 -14.58 -0.81
C ALA A 360 -10.55 -15.78 -1.62
N THR A 361 -9.62 -15.56 -2.55
CA THR A 361 -8.95 -16.64 -3.31
C THR A 361 -8.05 -17.48 -2.41
N PHE A 362 -7.29 -16.87 -1.51
CA PHE A 362 -6.44 -17.60 -0.55
C PHE A 362 -7.29 -18.52 0.35
N VAL A 363 -8.36 -17.97 0.94
CA VAL A 363 -9.26 -18.74 1.83
C VAL A 363 -10.10 -19.75 1.04
N GLN A 364 -10.45 -19.49 -0.22
CA GLN A 364 -11.10 -20.49 -1.07
C GLN A 364 -10.25 -21.74 -1.25
N ASN A 365 -8.94 -21.58 -1.42
CA ASN A 365 -8.02 -22.66 -1.79
C ASN A 365 -7.19 -23.22 -0.63
N CYS A 366 -7.05 -22.46 0.45
CA CYS A 366 -6.17 -22.80 1.56
C CYS A 366 -6.85 -22.67 2.92
N ARG A 367 -6.36 -23.48 3.87
CA ARG A 367 -6.61 -23.33 5.30
C ARG A 367 -5.29 -23.02 5.99
N PHE A 368 -5.27 -21.97 6.81
CA PHE A 368 -4.10 -21.52 7.55
C PHE A 368 -4.18 -21.98 9.01
N THR A 369 -3.09 -22.51 9.54
CA THR A 369 -2.97 -22.92 10.94
C THR A 369 -1.66 -22.44 11.54
N CYS A 370 -1.59 -22.40 12.87
CA CYS A 370 -0.36 -22.05 13.56
C CYS A 370 0.78 -23.02 13.17
N ALA A 371 1.98 -22.48 13.04
CA ALA A 371 3.19 -23.29 12.89
C ALA A 371 3.49 -24.06 14.17
N ASP A 372 3.28 -23.43 15.32
CA ASP A 372 3.54 -23.92 16.67
C ASP A 372 2.24 -24.16 17.46
N GLU A 373 2.37 -24.66 18.70
CA GLU A 373 1.22 -24.87 19.60
C GLU A 373 0.54 -23.57 20.04
N VAL A 374 1.30 -22.47 20.07
CA VAL A 374 0.81 -21.16 20.47
C VAL A 374 0.66 -20.26 19.24
N PRO A 375 -0.51 -19.63 19.06
CA PRO A 375 -0.69 -18.68 17.97
C PRO A 375 0.33 -17.54 18.02
N PRO A 376 0.86 -17.10 16.86
CA PRO A 376 1.80 -15.97 16.82
C PRO A 376 1.12 -14.68 17.32
N PRO A 377 1.78 -13.89 18.19
CA PRO A 377 1.19 -12.65 18.69
C PRO A 377 1.04 -11.61 17.57
N VAL A 378 -0.03 -10.83 17.62
CA VAL A 378 -0.20 -9.67 16.72
C VAL A 378 0.67 -8.53 17.22
N GLU A 379 1.94 -8.55 16.83
CA GLU A 379 2.91 -7.52 17.15
C GLU A 379 3.31 -6.74 15.88
N PHE A 380 3.56 -5.45 16.05
CA PHE A 380 3.88 -4.57 14.93
C PHE A 380 5.29 -4.01 15.02
N THR A 381 5.92 -3.89 13.86
CA THR A 381 7.05 -2.99 13.64
C THR A 381 6.53 -1.62 13.24
N TYR A 382 7.25 -0.58 13.60
CA TYR A 382 6.89 0.80 13.31
C TYR A 382 7.95 1.44 12.45
N GLY A 383 7.51 2.02 11.35
CA GLY A 383 8.28 2.82 10.43
C GLY A 383 7.42 3.97 9.91
N ILE A 384 7.52 4.32 8.65
CA ILE A 384 6.55 5.18 7.95
C ILE A 384 5.20 4.47 7.93
N THR A 385 5.22 3.18 7.66
CA THR A 385 4.09 2.26 7.78
C THR A 385 4.22 1.40 9.02
N ARG A 386 3.11 0.82 9.43
CA ARG A 386 3.01 -0.19 10.49
C ARG A 386 2.80 -1.54 9.83
N ALA A 387 3.68 -2.48 10.09
CA ALA A 387 3.60 -3.84 9.57
C ALA A 387 3.67 -4.87 10.69
N VAL A 388 3.03 -6.03 10.51
CA VAL A 388 3.17 -7.15 11.45
C VAL A 388 4.59 -7.68 11.42
N LYS A 389 5.12 -8.08 12.59
CA LYS A 389 6.41 -8.76 12.67
C LYS A 389 6.39 -10.05 11.85
N GLU A 390 7.56 -10.60 11.59
CA GLU A 390 7.68 -11.89 10.93
C GLU A 390 6.97 -12.99 11.73
N PHE A 391 6.24 -13.83 11.04
CA PHE A 391 5.56 -14.99 11.59
C PHE A 391 5.50 -16.10 10.54
N SER A 392 5.34 -17.32 11.00
CA SER A 392 5.22 -18.50 10.14
C SER A 392 3.90 -19.22 10.39
N VAL A 393 3.41 -19.89 9.39
CA VAL A 393 2.15 -20.64 9.41
C VAL A 393 2.32 -22.01 8.74
N ARG A 394 1.36 -22.89 8.94
CA ARG A 394 1.17 -24.08 8.09
C ARG A 394 -0.01 -23.86 7.18
N ILE A 395 0.17 -24.23 5.93
CA ILE A 395 -0.84 -24.05 4.89
C ILE A 395 -1.31 -25.44 4.44
N HIS A 396 -2.62 -25.61 4.42
CA HIS A 396 -3.26 -26.85 4.00
C HIS A 396 -4.15 -26.55 2.80
N PRO A 397 -3.98 -27.28 1.67
CA PRO A 397 -4.90 -27.19 0.56
C PRO A 397 -6.34 -27.48 0.99
N ARG A 398 -7.29 -26.85 0.35
CA ARG A 398 -8.72 -27.20 0.43
C ARG A 398 -9.12 -27.90 -0.87
N ASN A 399 -9.79 -29.06 -0.72
CA ASN A 399 -10.33 -29.83 -1.84
C ASN A 399 -11.67 -29.25 -2.29
#